data_e0e6d3289223e988bb59132c4eec3311
#
_entry.id   e0e6d3289223e988bb59132c4eec3311
#
_cell.length_a   1.000
_cell.length_b   1.000
_cell.length_c   1.000
_cell.angle_alpha   90.00
_cell.angle_beta   90.00
_cell.angle_gamma   90.00
#
_symmetry.space_group_name_H-M   'P 1'
#
loop_
_entity.id
_entity.type
_entity.pdbx_description
1 polymer ?
#
loop_
_entity_poly.entity_id
_entity_poly.type
_entity_poly.pdbx_seq_one_letter_code
_entity_poly.pdbx_strand_id
1 'polypeptide(L)'
;CAMEAAVSCDQAGLAWEAELRCTYLPDGESTVEVLAPETIAGVKAVLTDTDWRLEYEGAGLNAGALSEEEISPASCLPRLMNALRDGWLLEENQETWNEVPCLRVAVDQTGTRNGRIVSTVWLRQDGGTPLRGEVAVDGETILTADFTSFTFYDTLEEDSP
;
A
#
# COMPACT_ATOMS: atom_id res chain seq x y z
N CYS A 1 -10.27 -2.52 -4.26
CA CYS A 1 -9.84 -3.74 -3.56
C CYS A 1 -9.73 -3.52 -2.06
N ALA A 2 -9.81 -4.59 -1.30
CA ALA A 2 -9.64 -4.62 0.14
C ALA A 2 -8.50 -5.57 0.51
N MET A 3 -7.69 -5.19 1.50
CA MET A 3 -6.53 -5.96 1.89
C MET A 3 -6.20 -5.80 3.36
N GLU A 4 -5.54 -6.81 3.90
CA GLU A 4 -4.86 -6.74 5.19
C GLU A 4 -3.40 -7.12 5.01
N ALA A 5 -2.52 -6.43 5.70
CA ALA A 5 -1.09 -6.67 5.61
C ALA A 5 -0.38 -6.38 6.94
N ALA A 6 0.65 -7.18 7.21
CA ALA A 6 1.63 -6.87 8.24
C ALA A 6 2.76 -6.07 7.58
N VAL A 7 2.98 -4.86 8.05
CA VAL A 7 3.90 -3.90 7.45
C VAL A 7 4.99 -3.53 8.43
N SER A 8 6.23 -3.53 7.96
CA SER A 8 7.36 -2.97 8.69
C SER A 8 8.06 -1.91 7.84
N CYS A 9 8.47 -0.84 8.49
CA CYS A 9 9.17 0.27 7.86
C CYS A 9 10.36 0.70 8.72
N ASP A 10 11.47 0.98 8.08
CA ASP A 10 12.65 1.60 8.67
C ASP A 10 13.16 2.67 7.72
N GLN A 11 12.82 3.92 8.00
CA GLN A 11 13.20 5.06 7.19
C GLN A 11 13.80 6.16 8.07
N ALA A 12 15.04 6.55 7.76
CA ALA A 12 15.73 7.68 8.40
C ALA A 12 15.74 7.61 9.94
N GLY A 13 15.89 6.42 10.52
CA GLY A 13 15.91 6.21 11.97
C GLY A 13 14.53 6.12 12.62
N LEU A 14 13.46 6.24 11.84
CA LEU A 14 12.09 5.97 12.26
C LEU A 14 11.71 4.56 11.84
N ALA A 15 11.65 3.64 12.80
CA ALA A 15 11.21 2.26 12.58
C ALA A 15 9.82 2.06 13.19
N TRP A 16 8.92 1.43 12.44
CA TRP A 16 7.61 1.06 12.93
C TRP A 16 7.13 -0.24 12.31
N GLU A 17 6.27 -0.92 13.02
CA GLU A 17 5.56 -2.10 12.56
C GLU A 17 4.06 -1.93 12.83
N ALA A 18 3.22 -2.36 11.91
CA ALA A 18 1.78 -2.30 12.09
C ALA A 18 1.08 -3.39 11.28
N GLU A 19 -0.06 -3.84 11.77
CA GLU A 19 -1.04 -4.58 10.96
C GLU A 19 -2.11 -3.61 10.50
N LEU A 20 -2.36 -3.59 9.21
CA LEU A 20 -3.22 -2.61 8.55
C LEU A 20 -4.31 -3.30 7.75
N ARG A 21 -5.49 -2.69 7.76
CA ARG A 21 -6.59 -3.02 6.83
C ARG A 21 -6.78 -1.82 5.90
N CYS A 22 -6.77 -2.07 4.60
CA CYS A 22 -6.92 -1.03 3.60
C CYS A 22 -8.07 -1.34 2.65
N THR A 23 -8.89 -0.35 2.39
CA THR A 23 -9.83 -0.34 1.27
C THR A 23 -9.34 0.70 0.27
N TYR A 24 -8.95 0.25 -0.92
CA TYR A 24 -8.37 1.09 -1.94
C TYR A 24 -9.35 1.32 -3.08
N LEU A 25 -9.61 2.59 -3.38
CA LEU A 25 -10.40 3.06 -4.51
C LEU A 25 -9.55 4.00 -5.36
N PRO A 26 -9.24 3.64 -6.62
CA PRO A 26 -8.31 4.42 -7.47
C PRO A 26 -8.68 5.89 -7.64
N ASP A 27 -9.95 6.19 -7.81
CA ASP A 27 -10.45 7.54 -8.08
C ASP A 27 -11.43 8.01 -6.99
N GLY A 28 -11.28 7.52 -5.78
CA GLY A 28 -12.15 7.82 -4.66
C GLY A 28 -11.41 7.92 -3.33
N GLU A 29 -12.18 7.82 -2.25
CA GLU A 29 -11.60 7.75 -0.92
C GLU A 29 -11.07 6.34 -0.61
N SER A 30 -9.80 6.26 -0.29
CA SER A 30 -9.20 5.06 0.28
C SER A 30 -9.16 5.16 1.79
N THR A 31 -9.32 4.05 2.48
CA THR A 31 -9.28 4.00 3.94
C THR A 31 -8.22 3.03 4.42
N VAL A 32 -7.50 3.43 5.45
CA VAL A 32 -6.52 2.57 6.13
C VAL A 32 -6.81 2.58 7.62
N GLU A 33 -7.05 1.40 8.18
CA GLU A 33 -7.30 1.21 9.61
C GLU A 33 -6.14 0.45 10.24
N VAL A 34 -5.68 0.92 11.38
CA VAL A 34 -4.66 0.23 12.17
C VAL A 34 -5.32 -0.87 13.00
N LEU A 35 -4.90 -2.12 12.80
CA LEU A 35 -5.38 -3.27 13.56
C LEU A 35 -4.46 -3.59 14.74
N ALA A 36 -3.15 -3.37 14.60
CA ALA A 36 -2.13 -3.54 15.63
C ALA A 36 -0.97 -2.56 15.38
N PRO A 37 -0.23 -2.14 16.38
CA PRO A 37 -0.33 -2.53 17.80
C PRO A 37 -1.55 -1.94 18.50
N GLU A 38 -1.91 -2.50 19.66
CA GLU A 38 -3.09 -2.09 20.45
C GLU A 38 -3.10 -0.61 20.83
N THR A 39 -1.92 -0.02 21.01
CA THR A 39 -1.78 1.40 21.40
C THR A 39 -2.37 2.37 20.38
N ILE A 40 -2.44 1.98 19.11
CA ILE A 40 -3.00 2.79 18.01
C ILE A 40 -4.08 2.05 17.22
N ALA A 41 -4.52 0.89 17.70
CA ALA A 41 -5.58 0.12 17.05
C ALA A 41 -6.88 0.93 17.00
N GLY A 42 -7.57 0.88 15.86
CA GLY A 42 -8.80 1.62 15.62
C GLY A 42 -8.60 3.01 15.01
N VAL A 43 -7.36 3.52 14.93
CA VAL A 43 -7.07 4.74 14.17
C VAL A 43 -7.30 4.45 12.69
N LYS A 44 -8.07 5.31 12.04
CA LYS A 44 -8.44 5.20 10.64
C LYS A 44 -7.99 6.44 9.88
N ALA A 45 -7.29 6.22 8.78
CA ALA A 45 -6.97 7.28 7.84
C ALA A 45 -7.91 7.20 6.65
N VAL A 46 -8.40 8.34 6.20
CA VAL A 46 -9.18 8.48 4.98
C VAL A 46 -8.39 9.36 4.03
N LEU A 47 -8.06 8.82 2.86
CA LEU A 47 -7.17 9.44 1.89
C LEU A 47 -7.93 9.72 0.59
N THR A 48 -7.78 10.93 0.08
CA THR A 48 -8.17 11.32 -1.26
C THR A 48 -6.92 11.61 -2.09
N ASP A 49 -7.06 12.06 -3.33
CA ASP A 49 -5.91 12.41 -4.17
C ASP A 49 -5.09 13.59 -3.63
N THR A 50 -5.69 14.44 -2.81
CA THR A 50 -5.08 15.69 -2.36
C THR A 50 -4.93 15.80 -0.86
N ASP A 51 -5.83 15.19 -0.09
CA ASP A 51 -5.93 15.37 1.35
C ASP A 51 -6.07 14.05 2.08
N TRP A 52 -5.81 14.09 3.37
CA TRP A 52 -6.10 12.99 4.25
C TRP A 52 -6.58 13.48 5.61
N ARG A 53 -7.36 12.65 6.29
CA ARG A 53 -7.82 12.90 7.64
C ARG A 53 -7.68 11.66 8.50
N LEU A 54 -7.49 11.85 9.79
CA LEU A 54 -7.47 10.79 10.78
C LEU A 54 -8.79 10.77 11.54
N GLU A 55 -9.31 9.59 11.79
CA GLU A 55 -10.51 9.36 12.57
C GLU A 55 -10.21 8.37 13.69
N TYR A 56 -10.65 8.66 14.89
CA TYR A 56 -10.54 7.79 16.04
C TYR A 56 -11.70 8.04 17.01
N GLU A 57 -12.44 6.98 17.35
CA GLU A 57 -13.59 7.04 18.26
C GLU A 57 -14.62 8.14 17.93
N GLY A 58 -14.87 8.38 16.65
CA GLY A 58 -15.80 9.38 16.16
C GLY A 58 -15.26 10.81 16.11
N ALA A 59 -14.04 11.05 16.56
CA ALA A 59 -13.35 12.31 16.39
C ALA A 59 -12.55 12.30 15.10
N GLY A 60 -12.64 13.37 14.32
CA GLY A 60 -11.89 13.56 13.08
C GLY A 60 -10.85 14.66 13.21
N LEU A 61 -9.66 14.44 12.65
CA LEU A 61 -8.60 15.42 12.52
C LEU A 61 -8.22 15.55 11.05
N ASN A 62 -8.37 16.74 10.50
CA ASN A 62 -7.85 17.01 9.16
C ASN A 62 -6.33 17.14 9.23
N ALA A 63 -5.64 16.24 8.55
CA ALA A 63 -4.18 16.17 8.57
C ALA A 63 -3.52 16.95 7.41
N GLY A 64 -4.31 17.58 6.55
CA GLY A 64 -3.84 18.42 5.46
C GLY A 64 -3.43 17.64 4.21
N ALA A 65 -2.51 18.21 3.42
CA ALA A 65 -2.04 17.61 2.19
C ALA A 65 -1.13 16.40 2.45
N LEU A 66 -1.23 15.38 1.60
CA LEU A 66 -0.34 14.22 1.63
C LEU A 66 1.10 14.63 1.33
N SER A 67 2.01 14.28 2.24
CA SER A 67 3.44 14.38 1.97
C SER A 67 3.89 13.21 1.08
N GLU A 68 4.51 13.52 -0.05
CA GLU A 68 5.08 12.49 -0.92
C GLU A 68 6.41 11.94 -0.37
N GLU A 69 7.02 12.60 0.60
CA GLU A 69 8.34 12.27 1.10
C GLU A 69 8.32 11.25 2.24
N GLU A 70 7.23 11.18 2.99
CA GLU A 70 7.11 10.27 4.11
C GLU A 70 6.23 9.07 3.78
N ILE A 71 6.72 7.89 4.12
CA ILE A 71 5.93 6.66 4.09
C ILE A 71 5.44 6.38 5.50
N SER A 72 4.16 6.63 5.72
CA SER A 72 3.49 6.41 7.00
C SER A 72 2.62 5.15 6.97
N PRO A 73 2.19 4.63 8.12
CA PRO A 73 1.19 3.57 8.15
C PRO A 73 -0.09 3.92 7.37
N ALA A 74 -0.46 5.20 7.36
CA ALA A 74 -1.66 5.66 6.67
C ALA A 74 -1.54 5.61 5.14
N SER A 75 -0.34 5.79 4.59
CA SER A 75 -0.14 5.98 3.15
C SER A 75 0.52 4.81 2.43
N CYS A 76 1.15 3.87 3.14
CA CYS A 76 2.01 2.87 2.52
C CYS A 76 1.27 1.90 1.58
N LEU A 77 0.12 1.37 1.97
CA LEU A 77 -0.64 0.44 1.14
C LEU A 77 -1.28 1.15 -0.08
N PRO A 78 -1.94 2.30 0.06
CA PRO A 78 -2.39 3.06 -1.10
C PRO A 78 -1.26 3.43 -2.07
N ARG A 79 -0.06 3.75 -1.58
CA ARG A 79 1.10 4.01 -2.43
C ARG A 79 1.53 2.79 -3.24
N LEU A 80 1.54 1.61 -2.64
CA LEU A 80 1.84 0.37 -3.37
C LEU A 80 0.82 0.11 -4.46
N MET A 81 -0.46 0.34 -4.19
CA MET A 81 -1.52 0.16 -5.19
C MET A 81 -1.41 1.20 -6.32
N ASN A 82 -1.11 2.44 -6.00
CA ASN A 82 -0.84 3.47 -7.01
C ASN A 82 0.37 3.13 -7.87
N ALA A 83 1.42 2.56 -7.27
CA ALA A 83 2.59 2.10 -8.01
C ALA A 83 2.22 1.07 -9.08
N LEU A 84 1.44 0.07 -8.71
CA LEU A 84 1.00 -0.95 -9.63
C LEU A 84 0.10 -0.41 -10.74
N ARG A 85 -0.69 0.62 -10.44
CA ARG A 85 -1.58 1.25 -11.42
C ARG A 85 -0.85 2.16 -12.39
N ASP A 86 0.00 3.05 -11.88
CA ASP A 86 0.53 4.20 -12.61
C ASP A 86 2.05 4.20 -12.77
N GLY A 87 2.77 3.28 -12.13
CA GLY A 87 4.23 3.23 -12.17
C GLY A 87 4.77 2.70 -13.49
N TRP A 88 6.06 2.97 -13.75
CA TRP A 88 6.77 2.41 -14.89
C TRP A 88 7.30 1.02 -14.57
N LEU A 89 6.90 0.04 -15.36
CA LEU A 89 7.41 -1.32 -15.23
C LEU A 89 8.91 -1.36 -15.57
N LEU A 90 9.72 -1.76 -14.60
CA LEU A 90 11.17 -1.94 -14.75
C LEU A 90 11.53 -3.40 -15.04
N GLU A 91 10.97 -4.31 -14.26
CA GLU A 91 11.27 -5.72 -14.31
C GLU A 91 10.03 -6.56 -14.06
N GLU A 92 9.98 -7.71 -14.72
CA GLU A 92 8.98 -8.74 -14.53
C GLU A 92 9.67 -10.10 -14.58
N ASN A 93 9.58 -10.88 -13.50
CA ASN A 93 10.18 -12.20 -13.40
C ASN A 93 9.25 -13.20 -12.74
N GLN A 94 9.29 -14.44 -13.20
CA GLN A 94 8.63 -15.55 -12.52
C GLN A 94 9.52 -16.04 -11.40
N GLU A 95 8.96 -16.12 -10.21
CA GLU A 95 9.64 -16.59 -8.99
C GLU A 95 8.72 -17.49 -8.17
N THR A 96 9.27 -18.07 -7.12
CA THR A 96 8.53 -18.78 -6.09
C THR A 96 8.76 -18.09 -4.76
N TRP A 97 7.68 -17.68 -4.11
CA TRP A 97 7.72 -17.09 -2.77
C TRP A 97 6.99 -18.00 -1.79
N ASN A 98 7.68 -18.45 -0.74
CA ASN A 98 7.12 -19.40 0.24
C ASN A 98 6.38 -20.58 -0.43
N GLU A 99 7.02 -21.20 -1.43
CA GLU A 99 6.49 -22.34 -2.20
C GLU A 99 5.29 -22.00 -3.10
N VAL A 100 4.94 -20.73 -3.22
CA VAL A 100 3.85 -20.25 -4.09
C VAL A 100 4.44 -19.67 -5.38
N PRO A 101 4.05 -20.18 -6.56
CA PRO A 101 4.44 -19.56 -7.84
C PRO A 101 3.91 -18.14 -7.93
N CYS A 102 4.79 -17.18 -8.22
CA CYS A 102 4.43 -15.78 -8.32
C CYS A 102 5.16 -15.05 -9.44
N LEU A 103 4.62 -13.91 -9.79
CA LEU A 103 5.21 -12.94 -10.68
C LEU A 103 5.78 -11.81 -9.82
N ARG A 104 7.08 -11.59 -9.89
CA ARG A 104 7.74 -10.46 -9.25
C ARG A 104 7.76 -9.29 -10.23
N VAL A 105 7.16 -8.20 -9.83
CA VAL A 105 7.04 -6.98 -10.64
C VAL A 105 7.72 -5.82 -9.90
N ALA A 106 8.66 -5.15 -10.56
CA ALA A 106 9.30 -3.95 -10.04
C ALA A 106 8.87 -2.73 -10.86
N VAL A 107 8.42 -1.69 -10.18
CA VAL A 107 7.88 -0.47 -10.79
C VAL A 107 8.59 0.77 -10.25
N ASP A 108 8.92 1.69 -11.13
CA ASP A 108 9.49 2.98 -10.76
C ASP A 108 8.38 4.00 -10.52
N GLN A 109 8.42 4.64 -9.35
CA GLN A 109 7.52 5.72 -8.95
C GLN A 109 8.23 7.05 -8.71
N THR A 110 9.45 7.19 -9.17
CA THR A 110 10.30 8.34 -8.82
C THR A 110 9.65 9.69 -9.17
N GLY A 111 8.97 9.78 -10.33
CA GLY A 111 8.31 11.03 -10.74
C GLY A 111 9.30 12.20 -10.82
N THR A 112 8.94 13.33 -10.19
CA THR A 112 9.75 14.55 -10.15
C THR A 112 10.63 14.69 -8.89
N ARG A 113 10.71 13.63 -8.07
CA ARG A 113 11.42 13.66 -6.80
C ARG A 113 12.92 13.52 -6.93
N ASN A 114 13.65 14.05 -5.95
CA ASN A 114 15.04 13.70 -5.72
C ASN A 114 15.11 12.31 -5.08
N GLY A 115 15.81 11.39 -5.73
CA GLY A 115 15.93 10.01 -5.29
C GLY A 115 15.01 9.05 -6.05
N ARG A 116 15.45 7.81 -6.15
CA ARG A 116 14.76 6.77 -6.92
C ARG A 116 13.87 5.93 -5.99
N ILE A 117 12.58 5.89 -6.27
CA ILE A 117 11.63 5.04 -5.55
C ILE A 117 11.21 3.89 -6.45
N VAL A 118 11.47 2.67 -6.01
CA VAL A 118 11.08 1.44 -6.68
C VAL A 118 10.20 0.63 -5.75
N SER A 119 9.02 0.28 -6.22
CA SER A 119 8.11 -0.64 -5.54
C SER A 119 8.19 -2.01 -6.23
N THR A 120 8.38 -3.05 -5.45
CA THR A 120 8.42 -4.43 -5.93
C THR A 120 7.27 -5.20 -5.29
N VAL A 121 6.51 -5.93 -6.09
CA VAL A 121 5.37 -6.71 -5.61
C VAL A 121 5.45 -8.13 -6.17
N TRP A 122 5.22 -9.11 -5.32
CA TRP A 122 5.07 -10.51 -5.69
C TRP A 122 3.58 -10.83 -5.79
N LEU A 123 3.14 -11.09 -7.01
CA LEU A 123 1.75 -11.42 -7.34
C LEU A 123 1.61 -12.92 -7.54
N ARG A 124 0.60 -13.53 -6.95
CA ARG A 124 0.31 -14.95 -7.23
C ARG A 124 0.04 -15.13 -8.72
N GLN A 125 0.60 -16.17 -9.32
CA GLN A 125 0.27 -16.54 -10.70
C GLN A 125 -1.19 -16.97 -10.83
N ASP A 126 -1.74 -17.55 -9.77
CA ASP A 126 -3.15 -17.89 -9.65
C ASP A 126 -3.94 -16.70 -9.09
N GLY A 127 -4.68 -16.01 -9.94
CA GLY A 127 -5.57 -14.92 -9.57
C GLY A 127 -4.92 -13.52 -9.42
N GLY A 128 -3.59 -13.41 -9.43
CA GLY A 128 -2.89 -12.11 -9.43
C GLY A 128 -2.95 -11.32 -8.13
N THR A 129 -3.32 -11.94 -7.00
CA THR A 129 -3.34 -11.25 -5.70
C THR A 129 -1.92 -11.08 -5.16
N PRO A 130 -1.59 -9.93 -4.54
CA PRO A 130 -0.27 -9.72 -3.95
C PRO A 130 -0.05 -10.59 -2.72
N LEU A 131 1.17 -11.13 -2.61
CA LEU A 131 1.66 -11.84 -1.43
C LEU A 131 2.55 -10.96 -0.58
N ARG A 132 3.41 -10.16 -1.23
CA ARG A 132 4.38 -9.31 -0.60
C ARG A 132 4.62 -8.06 -1.43
N GLY A 133 4.87 -6.94 -0.77
CA GLY A 133 5.33 -5.70 -1.39
C GLY A 133 6.55 -5.17 -0.66
N GLU A 134 7.43 -4.52 -1.40
CA GLU A 134 8.60 -3.81 -0.86
C GLU A 134 8.71 -2.45 -1.52
N VAL A 135 9.16 -1.47 -0.76
CA VAL A 135 9.51 -0.14 -1.27
C VAL A 135 10.97 0.13 -0.98
N ALA A 136 11.72 0.44 -2.02
CA ALA A 136 13.13 0.83 -1.91
C ALA A 136 13.31 2.29 -2.33
N VAL A 137 14.12 3.01 -1.58
CA VAL A 137 14.55 4.37 -1.91
C VAL A 137 16.06 4.35 -2.13
N ASP A 138 16.50 4.78 -3.32
CA ASP A 138 17.90 4.76 -3.73
C ASP A 138 18.59 3.40 -3.56
N GLY A 139 17.85 2.32 -3.82
CA GLY A 139 18.33 0.94 -3.74
C GLY A 139 18.27 0.31 -2.36
N GLU A 140 17.85 1.04 -1.32
CA GLU A 140 17.67 0.53 0.02
C GLU A 140 16.19 0.23 0.32
N THR A 141 15.87 -1.00 0.66
CA THR A 141 14.51 -1.38 1.04
C THR A 141 14.17 -0.78 2.40
N ILE A 142 13.18 0.10 2.42
CA ILE A 142 12.73 0.80 3.63
C ILE A 142 11.40 0.30 4.17
N LEU A 143 10.61 -0.40 3.34
CA LEU A 143 9.29 -0.90 3.71
C LEU A 143 9.08 -2.28 3.14
N THR A 144 8.49 -3.16 3.96
CA THR A 144 7.98 -4.47 3.55
C THR A 144 6.55 -4.64 4.02
N ALA A 145 5.70 -5.17 3.14
CA ALA A 145 4.32 -5.50 3.45
C ALA A 145 4.06 -6.97 3.10
N ASP A 146 3.67 -7.76 4.07
CA ASP A 146 3.24 -9.14 3.86
C ASP A 146 1.71 -9.16 3.90
N PHE A 147 1.08 -9.46 2.77
CA PHE A 147 -0.37 -9.47 2.63
C PHE A 147 -0.95 -10.74 3.24
N THR A 148 -1.84 -10.58 4.19
CA THR A 148 -2.54 -11.68 4.86
C THR A 148 -3.91 -11.94 4.25
N SER A 149 -4.53 -10.93 3.64
CA SER A 149 -5.73 -11.07 2.82
C SER A 149 -5.75 -10.05 1.69
N PHE A 150 -6.36 -10.42 0.58
CA PHE A 150 -6.55 -9.52 -0.55
C PHE A 150 -7.78 -9.94 -1.35
N THR A 151 -8.68 -8.98 -1.60
CA THR A 151 -9.89 -9.20 -2.38
C THR A 151 -10.06 -8.09 -3.41
N PHE A 152 -10.18 -8.45 -4.67
CA PHE A 152 -10.64 -7.50 -5.68
C PHE A 152 -12.15 -7.29 -5.51
N TYR A 153 -12.59 -6.04 -5.61
CA TYR A 153 -14.02 -5.82 -5.80
C TYR A 153 -14.35 -6.22 -7.23
N ASP A 154 -15.34 -7.07 -7.38
CA ASP A 154 -16.01 -7.17 -8.66
C ASP A 154 -16.53 -5.77 -8.98
N THR A 155 -16.15 -5.24 -10.12
CA THR A 155 -16.95 -4.20 -10.74
C THR A 155 -18.30 -4.86 -10.95
N LEU A 156 -19.21 -4.60 -10.01
CA LEU A 156 -20.60 -4.90 -10.24
C LEU A 156 -20.91 -4.23 -11.57
N GLU A 157 -21.12 -5.02 -12.58
CA GLU A 157 -21.85 -4.55 -13.73
C GLU A 157 -23.06 -3.85 -13.15
N GLU A 158 -23.07 -2.53 -13.25
CA GLU A 158 -24.30 -1.81 -13.10
C GLU A 158 -25.22 -2.44 -14.14
N ASP A 159 -26.05 -3.33 -13.67
CA ASP A 159 -27.21 -3.77 -14.40
C ASP A 159 -28.06 -2.52 -14.61
N SER A 160 -27.72 -1.79 -15.65
CA SER A 160 -28.60 -0.76 -16.17
C SER A 160 -29.82 -1.47 -16.75
N PRO A 161 -30.98 -1.31 -16.15
CA PRO A 161 -32.19 -1.82 -16.77
C PRO A 161 -32.46 -1.16 -18.11
#